data_b8733c87a24de4f6c9f4979768fc8a5d
#
_entry.id   b8733c87a24de4f6c9f4979768fc8a5d
#
_cell.length_a   1.000
_cell.length_b   1.000
_cell.length_c   1.000
_cell.angle_alpha   90.00
_cell.angle_beta   90.00
_cell.angle_gamma   90.00
#
_symmetry.space_group_name_H-M   'P 1'
#
loop_
_entity.id
_entity.type
_entity.pdbx_description
1 polymer ?
#
loop_
_entity_poly.entity_id
_entity_poly.type
_entity_poly.pdbx_seq_one_letter_code
_entity_poly.pdbx_strand_id
1 'polypeptide(L)'
;MKFKQTTRKSLLGLPLFVATLLLAASSNAIPTLQIYIEGATYDHDIESWITDKQDLVLWVIGNTGAKGPILDVQLSAAYMTGQAGSISVTGTNTGLVADPSVSPTPGAPYMSADGEIPIMSDGSQLPRHGTYGAGVSFMQWSLGDFTLTDSRIGDFVDGFPTEFPQWGQINAYNINISSSISPVRFDVFNHVEGSTGALFGPFSHGGAVVPEPSTIALIGLGLAGSAFSGWRRKRSKRR
;
A
#
# COMPACT_ATOMS: atom_id res chain seq x y z
N MET A 1 -44.27 51.50 -64.77
CA MET A 1 -44.38 51.09 -63.34
C MET A 1 -43.23 50.17 -63.04
N LYS A 2 -42.19 50.63 -62.31
CA LYS A 2 -41.01 49.85 -61.99
C LYS A 2 -41.10 49.45 -60.46
N PHE A 3 -41.22 48.20 -60.23
CA PHE A 3 -41.20 47.65 -58.83
C PHE A 3 -39.73 47.51 -58.36
N LYS A 4 -39.37 48.20 -57.29
CA LYS A 4 -38.09 48.04 -56.58
C LYS A 4 -38.18 46.85 -55.68
N GLN A 5 -37.38 45.79 -55.85
CA GLN A 5 -37.18 44.71 -54.90
C GLN A 5 -36.20 45.15 -53.84
N THR A 6 -36.68 45.12 -52.62
CA THR A 6 -35.85 45.36 -51.41
C THR A 6 -35.34 44.00 -50.84
N THR A 7 -34.07 43.75 -50.99
CA THR A 7 -33.38 42.59 -50.44
C THR A 7 -33.23 42.77 -48.97
N ARG A 8 -33.94 41.94 -48.17
CA ARG A 8 -33.72 41.77 -46.73
C ARG A 8 -32.49 40.87 -46.50
N LYS A 9 -31.45 41.40 -45.86
CA LYS A 9 -30.30 40.66 -45.36
C LYS A 9 -30.76 39.99 -44.05
N SER A 10 -30.92 38.67 -44.03
CA SER A 10 -31.10 37.88 -42.84
C SER A 10 -29.73 37.72 -42.17
N LEU A 11 -29.56 38.31 -40.98
CA LEU A 11 -28.46 37.96 -40.08
C LEU A 11 -28.72 36.55 -39.53
N LEU A 12 -27.94 35.58 -39.96
CA LEU A 12 -27.83 34.30 -39.28
C LEU A 12 -27.12 34.51 -37.95
N GLY A 13 -27.88 34.45 -36.86
CA GLY A 13 -27.33 34.35 -35.52
C GLY A 13 -26.71 32.97 -35.34
N LEU A 14 -25.40 32.93 -35.13
CA LEU A 14 -24.65 31.75 -34.77
C LEU A 14 -24.92 31.43 -33.29
N PRO A 15 -25.49 30.26 -32.92
CA PRO A 15 -25.62 29.89 -31.52
C PRO A 15 -24.23 29.53 -30.97
N LEU A 16 -23.79 30.32 -30.00
CA LEU A 16 -22.57 30.07 -29.23
C LEU A 16 -22.85 28.84 -28.34
N PHE A 17 -22.41 27.66 -28.78
CA PHE A 17 -22.42 26.44 -27.99
C PHE A 17 -21.30 26.56 -26.96
N VAL A 18 -21.62 26.98 -25.77
CA VAL A 18 -20.74 26.89 -24.61
C VAL A 18 -20.71 25.41 -24.18
N ALA A 19 -19.71 24.67 -24.68
CA ALA A 19 -19.39 23.34 -24.24
C ALA A 19 -18.80 23.46 -22.80
N THR A 20 -19.61 23.34 -21.80
CA THR A 20 -19.14 23.09 -20.41
C THR A 20 -18.47 21.73 -20.41
N LEU A 21 -17.13 21.71 -20.47
CA LEU A 21 -16.34 20.53 -20.12
C LEU A 21 -16.57 20.27 -18.64
N LEU A 22 -17.47 19.35 -18.32
CA LEU A 22 -17.52 18.70 -17.02
C LEU A 22 -16.24 17.86 -16.91
N LEU A 23 -15.24 18.39 -16.24
CA LEU A 23 -14.13 17.61 -15.71
C LEU A 23 -14.74 16.66 -14.67
N ALA A 24 -15.11 15.46 -15.11
CA ALA A 24 -15.39 14.37 -14.20
C ALA A 24 -14.06 14.08 -13.48
N ALA A 25 -13.92 14.57 -12.26
CA ALA A 25 -12.90 14.09 -11.38
C ALA A 25 -13.13 12.58 -11.25
N SER A 26 -12.16 11.79 -11.70
CA SER A 26 -12.16 10.35 -11.51
C SER A 26 -12.08 10.13 -9.99
N SER A 27 -13.22 9.95 -9.33
CA SER A 27 -13.19 9.46 -7.97
C SER A 27 -12.78 7.99 -8.06
N ASN A 28 -11.52 7.71 -7.84
CA ASN A 28 -11.08 6.35 -7.64
C ASN A 28 -11.89 5.77 -6.48
N ALA A 29 -12.50 4.61 -6.71
CA ALA A 29 -13.29 3.96 -5.67
C ALA A 29 -12.32 3.49 -4.59
N ILE A 30 -12.53 3.95 -3.34
CA ILE A 30 -11.72 3.50 -2.20
C ILE A 30 -11.81 1.97 -2.10
N PRO A 31 -10.68 1.26 -2.10
CA PRO A 31 -10.64 -0.19 -1.98
C PRO A 31 -11.31 -0.70 -0.71
N THR A 32 -11.71 -1.96 -0.74
CA THR A 32 -12.37 -2.58 0.42
C THR A 32 -11.41 -2.81 1.58
N LEU A 33 -10.19 -3.24 1.28
CA LEU A 33 -9.07 -3.36 2.22
C LEU A 33 -7.84 -2.67 1.66
N GLN A 34 -7.07 -2.02 2.51
CA GLN A 34 -5.82 -1.34 2.15
C GLN A 34 -4.79 -1.51 3.27
N ILE A 35 -3.52 -1.42 2.93
CA ILE A 35 -2.40 -1.25 3.86
C ILE A 35 -1.78 0.12 3.63
N TYR A 36 -1.41 0.78 4.72
CA TYR A 36 -0.55 1.95 4.72
C TYR A 36 0.56 1.76 5.75
N ILE A 37 1.78 2.17 5.44
CA ILE A 37 2.92 2.16 6.36
C ILE A 37 3.35 3.59 6.61
N GLU A 38 3.38 4.02 7.87
CA GLU A 38 3.73 5.38 8.24
C GLU A 38 5.16 5.75 7.84
N GLY A 39 5.26 6.85 7.09
CA GLY A 39 6.55 7.36 6.62
C GLY A 39 7.24 6.51 5.56
N ALA A 40 6.52 5.55 4.98
CA ALA A 40 6.96 4.82 3.79
C ALA A 40 6.78 5.67 2.52
N THR A 41 7.44 5.27 1.45
CA THR A 41 7.26 5.83 0.11
C THR A 41 6.45 4.87 -0.74
N TYR A 42 5.50 5.37 -1.52
CA TYR A 42 4.77 4.53 -2.46
C TYR A 42 5.60 4.30 -3.72
N ASP A 43 5.77 3.05 -4.09
CA ASP A 43 6.46 2.62 -5.31
C ASP A 43 5.42 2.23 -6.36
N HIS A 44 5.35 2.99 -7.46
CA HIS A 44 4.37 2.79 -8.53
C HIS A 44 4.68 1.57 -9.42
N ASP A 45 5.93 1.12 -9.48
CA ASP A 45 6.32 -0.02 -10.32
C ASP A 45 5.84 -1.35 -9.73
N ILE A 46 5.83 -1.45 -8.41
CA ILE A 46 5.36 -2.62 -7.67
C ILE A 46 4.08 -2.34 -6.88
N GLU A 47 3.52 -1.15 -7.04
CA GLU A 47 2.24 -0.72 -6.45
C GLU A 47 2.16 -0.99 -4.94
N SER A 48 3.20 -0.61 -4.20
CA SER A 48 3.33 -0.93 -2.77
C SER A 48 4.00 0.18 -1.98
N TRP A 49 3.65 0.28 -0.70
CA TRP A 49 4.36 1.11 0.27
C TRP A 49 5.69 0.48 0.64
N ILE A 50 6.80 1.19 0.44
CA ILE A 50 8.16 0.70 0.66
C ILE A 50 8.82 1.46 1.80
N THR A 51 9.46 0.72 2.70
CA THR A 51 10.30 1.26 3.77
C THR A 51 11.51 0.34 4.00
N ASP A 52 12.58 0.89 4.53
CA ASP A 52 13.76 0.17 5.03
C ASP A 52 13.72 -0.04 6.55
N LYS A 53 12.72 0.54 7.21
CA LYS A 53 12.57 0.46 8.68
C LYS A 53 12.13 -0.93 9.10
N GLN A 54 12.72 -1.42 10.19
CA GLN A 54 12.33 -2.68 10.83
C GLN A 54 11.32 -2.46 11.97
N ASP A 55 11.28 -1.24 12.51
CA ASP A 55 10.25 -0.77 13.43
C ASP A 55 9.34 0.20 12.68
N LEU A 56 8.10 -0.18 12.49
CA LEU A 56 7.15 0.62 11.70
C LEU A 56 5.73 0.55 12.30
N VAL A 57 4.91 1.52 11.92
CA VAL A 57 3.47 1.49 12.17
C VAL A 57 2.77 1.15 10.86
N LEU A 58 2.00 0.07 10.86
CA LEU A 58 1.22 -0.41 9.74
C LEU A 58 -0.27 -0.22 10.05
N TRP A 59 -0.98 0.42 9.13
CA TRP A 59 -2.43 0.54 9.20
C TRP A 59 -3.08 -0.47 8.28
N VAL A 60 -4.11 -1.13 8.79
CA VAL A 60 -5.05 -1.94 8.01
C VAL A 60 -6.36 -1.18 7.97
N ILE A 61 -6.82 -0.85 6.77
CA ILE A 61 -7.93 0.05 6.52
C ILE A 61 -9.03 -0.73 5.82
N GLY A 62 -10.20 -0.79 6.45
CA GLY A 62 -11.41 -1.43 5.92
C GLY A 62 -12.48 -0.42 5.55
N ASN A 63 -13.00 -0.48 4.33
CA ASN A 63 -14.09 0.36 3.84
C ASN A 63 -15.46 -0.20 4.26
N THR A 64 -15.66 -0.36 5.56
CA THR A 64 -16.85 -0.97 6.15
C THR A 64 -18.11 -0.13 5.94
N GLY A 65 -17.98 1.20 5.85
CA GLY A 65 -19.12 2.09 5.65
C GLY A 65 -19.79 1.96 4.29
N ALA A 66 -19.01 1.70 3.24
CA ALA A 66 -19.54 1.52 1.87
C ALA A 66 -19.77 0.06 1.50
N LYS A 67 -19.04 -0.88 2.13
CA LYS A 67 -19.05 -2.31 1.75
C LYS A 67 -19.72 -3.22 2.78
N GLY A 68 -19.95 -2.72 3.99
CA GLY A 68 -20.41 -3.53 5.14
C GLY A 68 -19.27 -4.17 5.91
N PRO A 69 -19.57 -4.98 6.94
CA PRO A 69 -18.59 -5.69 7.72
C PRO A 69 -17.66 -6.54 6.87
N ILE A 70 -16.36 -6.51 7.22
CA ILE A 70 -15.33 -7.37 6.62
C ILE A 70 -14.94 -8.37 7.69
N LEU A 71 -15.19 -9.65 7.42
CA LEU A 71 -15.07 -10.70 8.42
C LEU A 71 -13.70 -11.36 8.35
N ASP A 72 -13.20 -11.76 9.52
CA ASP A 72 -11.98 -12.57 9.69
C ASP A 72 -10.77 -12.00 8.94
N VAL A 73 -10.53 -10.69 9.08
CA VAL A 73 -9.42 -10.00 8.41
C VAL A 73 -8.10 -10.61 8.84
N GLN A 74 -7.27 -10.98 7.88
CA GLN A 74 -5.96 -11.58 8.08
C GLN A 74 -4.87 -10.64 7.59
N LEU A 75 -3.78 -10.54 8.36
CA LEU A 75 -2.53 -9.90 7.94
C LEU A 75 -1.49 -11.00 7.76
N SER A 76 -0.84 -11.05 6.61
CA SER A 76 0.28 -11.94 6.35
C SER A 76 1.56 -11.15 6.13
N ALA A 77 2.68 -11.70 6.62
CA ALA A 77 4.04 -11.20 6.40
C ALA A 77 4.87 -12.31 5.76
N ALA A 78 5.14 -12.18 4.45
CA ALA A 78 5.92 -13.12 3.67
C ALA A 78 7.41 -12.76 3.71
N TYR A 79 8.29 -13.75 3.83
CA TYR A 79 9.73 -13.62 3.90
C TYR A 79 10.44 -14.85 3.32
N MET A 80 11.72 -14.73 3.03
CA MET A 80 12.50 -15.86 2.47
C MET A 80 12.64 -16.99 3.50
N THR A 81 12.31 -18.21 3.07
CA THR A 81 12.44 -19.40 3.91
C THR A 81 13.88 -19.58 4.42
N GLY A 82 14.01 -20.00 5.66
CA GLY A 82 15.31 -20.24 6.31
C GLY A 82 15.92 -19.03 7.01
N GLN A 83 15.31 -17.85 6.88
CA GLN A 83 15.70 -16.70 7.69
C GLN A 83 15.27 -16.93 9.14
N ALA A 84 16.22 -16.76 10.07
CA ALA A 84 15.95 -16.90 11.50
C ALA A 84 15.64 -15.53 12.12
N GLY A 85 14.55 -15.42 12.87
CA GLY A 85 14.16 -14.19 13.53
C GLY A 85 12.70 -14.19 13.94
N SER A 86 12.19 -13.00 14.25
CA SER A 86 10.80 -12.81 14.65
C SER A 86 10.20 -11.58 13.98
N ILE A 87 8.91 -11.65 13.74
CA ILE A 87 8.08 -10.49 13.41
C ILE A 87 7.03 -10.43 14.53
N SER A 88 6.94 -9.29 15.20
CA SER A 88 5.91 -9.04 16.22
C SER A 88 4.91 -8.00 15.74
N VAL A 89 3.65 -8.20 16.11
CA VAL A 89 2.52 -7.33 15.79
C VAL A 89 1.81 -6.99 17.08
N THR A 90 1.76 -5.70 17.43
CA THR A 90 1.07 -5.23 18.64
C THR A 90 0.13 -4.07 18.28
N GLY A 91 -1.07 -4.07 18.85
CA GLY A 91 -2.04 -3.03 18.61
C GLY A 91 -1.55 -1.64 19.06
N THR A 92 -1.84 -0.64 18.28
CA THR A 92 -1.61 0.77 18.60
C THR A 92 -2.75 1.61 18.03
N ASN A 93 -2.63 2.92 18.03
CA ASN A 93 -3.55 3.82 17.34
C ASN A 93 -2.81 4.60 16.23
N THR A 94 -3.56 5.24 15.35
CA THR A 94 -3.01 6.04 14.25
C THR A 94 -2.43 7.38 14.71
N GLY A 95 -2.69 7.80 15.94
CA GLY A 95 -2.41 9.15 16.40
C GLY A 95 -3.31 10.23 15.77
N LEU A 96 -4.22 9.88 14.87
CA LEU A 96 -5.20 10.80 14.33
C LEU A 96 -6.27 11.11 15.37
N VAL A 97 -6.74 12.36 15.41
CA VAL A 97 -7.78 12.79 16.36
C VAL A 97 -9.10 12.02 16.20
N ALA A 98 -9.34 11.52 14.99
CA ALA A 98 -10.54 10.75 14.65
C ALA A 98 -10.44 9.25 14.98
N ASP A 99 -9.29 8.76 15.43
CA ASP A 99 -9.08 7.36 15.81
C ASP A 99 -8.37 7.28 17.17
N PRO A 100 -9.11 7.51 18.27
CA PRO A 100 -8.55 7.48 19.62
C PRO A 100 -8.35 6.06 20.17
N SER A 101 -8.89 5.05 19.50
CA SER A 101 -8.90 3.67 19.98
C SER A 101 -7.57 2.96 19.69
N VAL A 102 -7.06 2.25 20.68
CA VAL A 102 -5.93 1.32 20.48
C VAL A 102 -6.46 0.05 19.86
N SER A 103 -5.93 -0.32 18.72
CA SER A 103 -6.29 -1.57 18.04
C SER A 103 -5.93 -2.79 18.88
N PRO A 104 -6.74 -3.85 18.88
CA PRO A 104 -6.42 -5.08 19.60
C PRO A 104 -5.09 -5.69 19.13
N THR A 105 -4.26 -6.12 20.07
CA THR A 105 -3.08 -6.92 19.72
C THR A 105 -3.53 -8.30 19.26
N PRO A 106 -3.12 -8.75 18.05
CA PRO A 106 -3.44 -10.08 17.58
C PRO A 106 -2.83 -11.18 18.46
N GLY A 107 -3.40 -12.38 18.39
CA GLY A 107 -2.84 -13.57 19.00
C GLY A 107 -1.53 -14.01 18.33
N ALA A 108 -1.01 -15.17 18.75
CA ALA A 108 0.16 -15.76 18.12
C ALA A 108 -0.10 -16.04 16.64
N PRO A 109 0.90 -15.80 15.76
CA PRO A 109 0.73 -16.05 14.34
C PRO A 109 0.69 -17.53 14.00
N TYR A 110 -0.03 -17.87 12.93
CA TYR A 110 0.24 -19.08 12.17
C TYR A 110 1.59 -18.92 11.46
N MET A 111 2.43 -19.95 11.50
CA MET A 111 3.72 -19.98 10.80
C MET A 111 3.65 -21.04 9.70
N SER A 112 3.83 -20.62 8.46
CA SER A 112 3.76 -21.51 7.30
C SER A 112 5.02 -22.37 7.15
N ALA A 113 4.88 -23.51 6.49
CA ALA A 113 6.01 -24.21 5.88
C ALA A 113 6.51 -23.47 4.62
N ASP A 114 7.66 -23.93 4.07
CA ASP A 114 8.17 -23.45 2.79
C ASP A 114 7.19 -23.71 1.65
N GLY A 115 6.95 -22.71 0.85
CA GLY A 115 6.14 -22.82 -0.36
C GLY A 115 4.64 -22.81 -0.14
N GLU A 116 4.15 -22.76 1.10
CA GLU A 116 2.74 -22.58 1.38
C GLU A 116 2.22 -21.24 0.87
N ILE A 117 0.92 -21.18 0.62
CA ILE A 117 0.20 -19.99 0.18
C ILE A 117 -0.94 -19.76 1.16
N PRO A 118 -1.14 -18.52 1.66
CA PRO A 118 -2.28 -18.23 2.51
C PRO A 118 -3.61 -18.66 1.88
N ILE A 119 -4.51 -19.19 2.69
CA ILE A 119 -5.85 -19.60 2.27
C ILE A 119 -6.85 -18.56 2.73
N MET A 120 -7.67 -18.09 1.79
CA MET A 120 -8.76 -17.16 2.06
C MET A 120 -9.97 -17.91 2.63
N SER A 121 -10.92 -17.19 3.20
CA SER A 121 -12.08 -17.77 3.88
C SER A 121 -13.00 -18.60 2.99
N ASP A 122 -12.96 -18.39 1.67
CA ASP A 122 -13.69 -19.21 0.68
C ASP A 122 -12.97 -20.52 0.31
N GLY A 123 -11.79 -20.76 0.92
CA GLY A 123 -10.94 -21.92 0.66
C GLY A 123 -10.01 -21.75 -0.55
N SER A 124 -10.06 -20.66 -1.26
CA SER A 124 -9.14 -20.38 -2.36
C SER A 124 -7.79 -19.89 -1.84
N GLN A 125 -6.74 -20.07 -2.63
CA GLN A 125 -5.43 -19.52 -2.32
C GLN A 125 -5.39 -18.01 -2.58
N LEU A 126 -4.71 -17.28 -1.70
CA LEU A 126 -4.39 -15.87 -1.97
C LEU A 126 -3.60 -15.78 -3.27
N PRO A 127 -3.92 -14.84 -4.18
CA PRO A 127 -3.15 -14.65 -5.40
C PRO A 127 -1.66 -14.46 -5.10
N ARG A 128 -0.81 -15.19 -5.78
CA ARG A 128 0.64 -15.26 -5.44
C ARG A 128 1.37 -13.95 -5.67
N HIS A 129 1.02 -13.24 -6.70
CA HIS A 129 1.60 -11.94 -7.10
C HIS A 129 3.14 -11.87 -7.08
N GLY A 130 3.79 -13.01 -7.31
CA GLY A 130 5.24 -13.12 -7.22
C GLY A 130 5.80 -13.16 -5.79
N THR A 131 4.94 -13.20 -4.76
CA THR A 131 5.34 -13.19 -3.36
C THR A 131 5.39 -14.59 -2.75
N TYR A 132 4.36 -15.41 -2.98
CA TYR A 132 4.22 -16.73 -2.35
C TYR A 132 4.66 -17.87 -3.25
N GLY A 133 5.15 -18.94 -2.66
CA GLY A 133 5.59 -20.14 -3.33
C GLY A 133 6.94 -20.64 -2.83
N ALA A 134 7.57 -21.55 -3.56
CA ALA A 134 8.83 -22.18 -3.17
C ALA A 134 9.91 -21.15 -2.79
N GLY A 135 10.57 -21.35 -1.64
CA GLY A 135 11.56 -20.45 -1.09
C GLY A 135 10.98 -19.31 -0.24
N VAL A 136 9.66 -19.27 -0.05
CA VAL A 136 8.99 -18.27 0.78
C VAL A 136 8.17 -18.94 1.88
N SER A 137 8.29 -18.43 3.09
CA SER A 137 7.43 -18.71 4.22
C SER A 137 6.70 -17.45 4.66
N PHE A 138 5.64 -17.57 5.44
CA PHE A 138 4.93 -16.42 5.98
C PHE A 138 4.49 -16.64 7.41
N MET A 139 4.29 -15.54 8.13
CA MET A 139 3.55 -15.47 9.39
C MET A 139 2.20 -14.81 9.08
N GLN A 140 1.12 -15.33 9.71
CA GLN A 140 -0.23 -14.82 9.50
C GLN A 140 -0.93 -14.60 10.83
N TRP A 141 -1.53 -13.43 10.99
CA TRP A 141 -2.29 -13.04 12.19
C TRP A 141 -3.75 -12.80 11.82
N SER A 142 -4.66 -13.29 12.65
CA SER A 142 -6.05 -12.85 12.61
C SER A 142 -6.17 -11.50 13.30
N LEU A 143 -6.72 -10.53 12.59
CA LEU A 143 -7.01 -9.18 13.09
C LEU A 143 -8.47 -9.06 13.57
N GLY A 144 -9.25 -10.13 13.40
CA GLY A 144 -10.68 -10.17 13.72
C GLY A 144 -11.56 -9.52 12.66
N ASP A 145 -12.80 -9.25 13.05
CA ASP A 145 -13.78 -8.62 12.15
C ASP A 145 -13.66 -7.10 12.17
N PHE A 146 -13.75 -6.50 10.99
CA PHE A 146 -13.88 -5.06 10.83
C PHE A 146 -15.36 -4.73 10.66
N THR A 147 -15.97 -4.20 11.73
CA THR A 147 -17.41 -3.91 11.79
C THR A 147 -17.71 -2.46 12.11
N LEU A 148 -16.69 -1.68 12.52
CA LEU A 148 -16.85 -0.29 12.91
C LEU A 148 -16.82 0.63 11.69
N THR A 149 -17.49 1.77 11.83
CA THR A 149 -17.51 2.86 10.85
C THR A 149 -17.18 4.18 11.56
N ASP A 150 -16.14 4.13 12.40
CA ASP A 150 -15.75 5.20 13.32
C ASP A 150 -14.59 6.05 12.83
N SER A 151 -13.90 5.57 11.80
CA SER A 151 -12.73 6.25 11.22
C SER A 151 -13.04 6.84 9.86
N ARG A 152 -12.51 8.03 9.58
CA ARG A 152 -12.54 8.59 8.23
C ARG A 152 -11.45 7.94 7.39
N ILE A 153 -11.80 7.46 6.19
CA ILE A 153 -10.89 6.78 5.29
C ILE A 153 -10.82 7.45 3.92
N GLY A 154 -9.67 7.34 3.30
CA GLY A 154 -9.37 7.79 1.94
C GLY A 154 -8.74 6.68 1.11
N ASP A 155 -8.29 7.02 -0.08
CA ASP A 155 -7.48 6.16 -0.94
C ASP A 155 -6.00 6.44 -0.66
N PHE A 156 -5.28 5.42 -0.20
CA PHE A 156 -3.86 5.48 0.13
C PHE A 156 -2.95 5.06 -1.04
N VAL A 157 -3.48 5.07 -2.27
CA VAL A 157 -2.68 4.94 -3.49
C VAL A 157 -1.96 6.26 -3.75
N ASP A 158 -0.73 6.19 -4.22
CA ASP A 158 0.10 7.34 -4.62
C ASP A 158 0.55 8.27 -3.49
N GLY A 159 0.06 8.09 -2.27
CA GLY A 159 0.44 8.92 -1.15
C GLY A 159 -0.55 8.88 0.02
N PHE A 160 -0.21 9.61 1.07
CA PHE A 160 -1.16 9.84 2.16
C PHE A 160 -2.31 10.69 1.63
N PRO A 161 -3.59 10.26 1.78
CA PRO A 161 -4.72 10.96 1.19
C PRO A 161 -4.88 12.36 1.75
N THR A 162 -5.22 13.31 0.88
CA THR A 162 -5.57 14.67 1.27
C THR A 162 -7.04 14.82 1.65
N GLU A 163 -7.87 13.85 1.23
CA GLU A 163 -9.30 13.80 1.50
C GLU A 163 -9.72 12.45 2.07
N PHE A 164 -10.64 12.47 3.01
CA PHE A 164 -11.18 11.29 3.68
C PHE A 164 -12.70 11.26 3.49
N PRO A 165 -13.19 10.92 2.27
CA PRO A 165 -14.60 11.10 1.90
C PRO A 165 -15.52 10.05 2.49
N GLN A 166 -15.01 8.91 2.95
CA GLN A 166 -15.81 7.79 3.43
C GLN A 166 -15.57 7.50 4.91
N TRP A 167 -16.45 6.68 5.47
CA TRP A 167 -16.31 6.11 6.81
C TRP A 167 -15.92 4.63 6.69
N GLY A 168 -15.07 4.19 7.59
CA GLY A 168 -14.62 2.82 7.68
C GLY A 168 -13.99 2.53 9.04
N GLN A 169 -13.18 1.49 9.09
CA GLN A 169 -12.41 1.12 10.27
C GLN A 169 -10.92 1.14 9.93
N ILE A 170 -10.11 1.72 10.82
CA ILE A 170 -8.66 1.66 10.74
C ILE A 170 -8.16 0.94 11.99
N ASN A 171 -7.39 -0.13 11.77
CA ASN A 171 -6.62 -0.76 12.84
C ASN A 171 -5.13 -0.50 12.58
N ALA A 172 -4.42 0.03 13.59
CA ALA A 172 -3.00 0.34 13.51
C ALA A 172 -2.19 -0.63 14.37
N TYR A 173 -1.02 -1.00 13.88
CA TYR A 173 -0.15 -1.98 14.54
C TYR A 173 1.30 -1.52 14.53
N ASN A 174 1.95 -1.57 15.69
CA ASN A 174 3.40 -1.54 15.76
C ASN A 174 3.93 -2.88 15.27
N ILE A 175 4.75 -2.85 14.25
CA ILE A 175 5.46 -4.01 13.70
C ILE A 175 6.94 -3.88 14.04
N ASN A 176 7.51 -4.92 14.63
CA ASN A 176 8.95 -5.04 14.82
C ASN A 176 9.46 -6.27 14.10
N ILE A 177 10.45 -6.09 13.23
CA ILE A 177 11.03 -7.12 12.37
C ILE A 177 12.50 -7.31 12.77
N SER A 178 12.90 -8.54 13.07
CA SER A 178 14.32 -8.86 13.27
C SER A 178 15.15 -8.52 12.02
N SER A 179 16.33 -7.94 12.21
CA SER A 179 17.24 -7.56 11.12
C SER A 179 17.69 -8.71 10.22
N SER A 180 17.53 -9.94 10.70
CA SER A 180 17.83 -11.17 9.94
C SER A 180 16.69 -11.60 8.99
N ILE A 181 15.51 -10.96 9.09
CA ILE A 181 14.37 -11.21 8.21
C ILE A 181 14.22 -10.03 7.26
N SER A 182 14.58 -10.20 6.01
CA SER A 182 14.44 -9.17 4.98
C SER A 182 14.71 -9.77 3.59
N PRO A 183 13.96 -9.39 2.54
CA PRO A 183 12.81 -8.50 2.58
C PRO A 183 11.57 -9.14 3.23
N VAL A 184 10.65 -8.30 3.70
CA VAL A 184 9.32 -8.73 4.19
C VAL A 184 8.25 -8.04 3.36
N ARG A 185 7.23 -8.78 2.94
CA ARG A 185 6.06 -8.25 2.26
C ARG A 185 4.81 -8.51 3.08
N PHE A 186 3.98 -7.47 3.23
CA PHE A 186 2.71 -7.54 3.94
C PHE A 186 1.55 -7.58 2.96
N ASP A 187 0.58 -8.46 3.24
CA ASP A 187 -0.70 -8.53 2.53
C ASP A 187 -1.83 -8.62 3.54
N VAL A 188 -2.98 -8.04 3.20
CA VAL A 188 -4.21 -8.11 3.99
C VAL A 188 -5.33 -8.70 3.13
N PHE A 189 -6.12 -9.59 3.70
CA PHE A 189 -7.17 -10.30 2.96
C PHE A 189 -8.30 -10.76 3.87
N ASN A 190 -9.39 -11.05 3.31
CA ASN A 190 -10.52 -11.91 3.62
C ASN A 190 -11.83 -11.44 2.93
N HIS A 191 -13.02 -11.52 3.52
CA HIS A 191 -14.27 -11.35 2.78
C HIS A 191 -15.24 -10.36 3.44
N VAL A 192 -16.08 -9.72 2.61
CA VAL A 192 -17.21 -8.90 3.10
C VAL A 192 -18.36 -9.82 3.48
N GLU A 193 -19.05 -9.50 4.58
CA GLU A 193 -20.23 -10.23 5.03
C GLU A 193 -21.27 -10.37 3.93
N GLY A 194 -21.81 -11.57 3.75
CA GLY A 194 -22.79 -11.87 2.70
C GLY A 194 -22.21 -11.98 1.28
N SER A 195 -20.92 -11.75 1.07
CA SER A 195 -20.24 -12.00 -0.20
C SER A 195 -19.79 -13.46 -0.28
N THR A 196 -19.87 -14.04 -1.48
CA THR A 196 -19.31 -15.38 -1.76
C THR A 196 -17.86 -15.33 -2.24
N GLY A 197 -17.31 -14.15 -2.45
CA GLY A 197 -15.94 -13.96 -2.91
C GLY A 197 -15.04 -13.46 -1.79
N ALA A 198 -13.86 -14.06 -1.65
CA ALA A 198 -12.84 -13.51 -0.78
C ALA A 198 -12.27 -12.21 -1.37
N LEU A 199 -11.84 -11.32 -0.49
CA LEU A 199 -11.22 -10.05 -0.83
C LEU A 199 -9.78 -10.06 -0.33
N PHE A 200 -8.92 -9.48 -1.11
CA PHE A 200 -7.56 -9.16 -0.68
C PHE A 200 -7.34 -7.67 -0.91
N GLY A 201 -6.44 -7.08 -0.15
CA GLY A 201 -5.95 -5.75 -0.46
C GLY A 201 -5.42 -5.79 -1.89
N PRO A 202 -5.89 -4.90 -2.79
CA PRO A 202 -5.33 -4.88 -4.13
C PRO A 202 -3.81 -4.76 -4.07
N PHE A 203 -3.10 -5.21 -5.08
CA PHE A 203 -1.65 -5.08 -5.17
C PHE A 203 -1.14 -3.67 -4.91
N SER A 204 -1.86 -2.71 -5.43
CA SER A 204 -1.63 -1.28 -5.26
C SER A 204 -1.68 -0.79 -3.80
N HIS A 205 -1.97 -1.68 -2.84
CA HIS A 205 -2.19 -1.32 -1.45
C HIS A 205 -1.45 -2.26 -0.48
N GLY A 206 -0.45 -2.98 -0.97
CA GLY A 206 0.44 -3.80 -0.16
C GLY A 206 1.52 -2.96 0.55
N GLY A 207 2.32 -3.60 1.38
CA GLY A 207 3.47 -2.99 2.03
C GLY A 207 4.70 -3.90 1.96
N ALA A 208 5.89 -3.32 1.85
CA ALA A 208 7.12 -4.09 1.84
C ALA A 208 8.23 -3.40 2.65
N VAL A 209 8.97 -4.20 3.41
CA VAL A 209 10.24 -3.79 4.01
C VAL A 209 11.37 -4.33 3.14
N VAL A 210 12.10 -3.43 2.51
CA VAL A 210 13.17 -3.76 1.57
C VAL A 210 14.48 -3.19 2.10
N PRO A 211 15.58 -3.98 2.19
CA PRO A 211 16.86 -3.44 2.59
C PRO A 211 17.31 -2.32 1.66
N GLU A 212 17.98 -1.32 2.21
CA GLU A 212 18.65 -0.32 1.37
C GLU A 212 19.52 -1.04 0.33
N PRO A 213 19.43 -0.67 -0.96
CA PRO A 213 20.28 -1.24 -1.98
C PRO A 213 21.74 -1.09 -1.57
N SER A 214 22.50 -2.18 -1.62
CA SER A 214 23.98 -2.19 -1.40
C SER A 214 24.74 -1.22 -2.31
N THR A 215 24.04 -0.56 -3.21
CA THR A 215 24.51 0.54 -4.07
C THR A 215 25.17 1.66 -3.27
N ILE A 216 24.66 2.02 -2.08
CA ILE A 216 25.28 3.03 -1.21
C ILE A 216 26.64 2.51 -0.71
N ALA A 217 26.72 1.24 -0.29
CA ALA A 217 27.97 0.63 0.11
C ALA A 217 28.95 0.53 -1.06
N LEU A 218 28.49 0.19 -2.26
CA LEU A 218 29.29 0.14 -3.49
C LEU A 218 29.79 1.52 -3.91
N ILE A 219 28.98 2.55 -3.83
CA ILE A 219 29.38 3.95 -4.08
C ILE A 219 30.43 4.38 -3.05
N GLY A 220 30.22 4.08 -1.76
CA GLY A 220 31.17 4.35 -0.69
C GLY A 220 32.52 3.67 -0.92
N LEU A 221 32.53 2.38 -1.29
CA LEU A 221 33.72 1.62 -1.65
C LEU A 221 34.39 2.16 -2.92
N GLY A 222 33.62 2.54 -3.94
CA GLY A 222 34.10 3.15 -5.17
C GLY A 222 34.81 4.49 -4.93
N LEU A 223 34.24 5.35 -4.10
CA LEU A 223 34.84 6.64 -3.70
C LEU A 223 36.11 6.42 -2.86
N ALA A 224 36.08 5.51 -1.89
CA ALA A 224 37.25 5.16 -1.09
C ALA A 224 38.38 4.60 -1.94
N GLY A 225 38.09 3.69 -2.88
CA GLY A 225 39.06 3.13 -3.84
C GLY A 225 39.66 4.20 -4.74
N SER A 226 38.88 5.13 -5.21
CA SER A 226 39.31 6.26 -6.03
C SER A 226 40.26 7.19 -5.29
N ALA A 227 39.93 7.53 -4.04
CA ALA A 227 40.75 8.37 -3.16
C ALA A 227 42.09 7.68 -2.87
N PHE A 228 42.09 6.38 -2.60
CA PHE A 228 43.29 5.60 -2.31
C PHE A 228 44.23 5.50 -3.53
N SER A 229 43.68 5.31 -4.73
CA SER A 229 44.46 5.28 -5.97
C SER A 229 45.08 6.64 -6.31
N GLY A 230 44.38 7.72 -6.08
CA GLY A 230 44.87 9.10 -6.23
C GLY A 230 46.02 9.43 -5.27
N TRP A 231 45.93 8.95 -4.03
CA TRP A 231 46.99 9.15 -3.01
C TRP A 231 48.26 8.37 -3.35
N ARG A 232 48.16 7.13 -3.83
CA ARG A 232 49.30 6.32 -4.31
C ARG A 232 50.04 7.00 -5.46
N ARG A 233 49.32 7.55 -6.46
CA ARG A 233 49.94 8.25 -7.60
C ARG A 233 50.70 9.52 -7.19
N LYS A 234 50.21 10.26 -6.18
CA LYS A 234 50.95 11.44 -5.65
C LYS A 234 52.24 11.07 -4.93
N ARG A 235 52.33 9.94 -4.23
CA ARG A 235 53.56 9.45 -3.60
C ARG A 235 54.60 8.98 -4.59
N SER A 236 54.20 8.35 -5.68
CA SER A 236 55.13 7.85 -6.73
C SER A 236 55.80 8.98 -7.51
N LYS A 237 55.23 10.16 -7.62
CA LYS A 237 55.81 11.34 -8.30
C LYS A 237 56.76 12.16 -7.44
N ARG A 238 56.93 11.84 -6.15
CA ARG A 238 57.83 12.54 -5.21
C ARG A 238 59.11 11.74 -4.90
N ARG A 239 59.34 10.66 -5.57
CA ARG A 239 60.64 9.92 -5.63
C ARG A 239 61.21 10.05 -7.03
#